data_3633acb6c84093244e2d40f9409a60a7
#
_entry.id   3633acb6c84093244e2d40f9409a60a7
#
_cell.length_a   1.000
_cell.length_b   1.000
_cell.length_c   1.000
_cell.angle_alpha   90.00
_cell.angle_beta   90.00
_cell.angle_gamma   90.00
#
_symmetry.space_group_name_H-M   'P 1'
#
loop_
_entity.id
_entity.type
_entity.pdbx_description
1 polymer ?
#
loop_
_entity_poly.entity_id
_entity_poly.type
_entity_poly.pdbx_seq_one_letter_code
_entity_poly.pdbx_strand_id
1 'polypeptide(L)'
;MTELFQYPMTYPGWWLDSYYYVTWTLAMLFLAGGWAFFYRFGKFSYGVDFGCFWKTTLLVIMTTIALGGPSYYNTKFVAEHGNDGNSVALSPDRIEYRNRNGEKKMFLLKDIVSIYQESVTYNPPPKIFIVANNAGLRDSITVTEGKHGLPNADKLLSTLAERTGQPVKRP
;
A
#
# COMPACT_ATOMS: atom_id res chain seq x y z
N MET A 1 -6.33 -29.51 -10.23
CA MET A 1 -7.23 -28.69 -9.41
C MET A 1 -6.64 -27.30 -9.33
N THR A 2 -7.49 -26.25 -9.38
CA THR A 2 -7.06 -24.86 -9.18
C THR A 2 -7.18 -24.52 -7.70
N GLU A 3 -6.12 -24.04 -7.09
CA GLU A 3 -6.11 -23.56 -5.70
C GLU A 3 -6.32 -22.04 -5.70
N LEU A 4 -7.25 -21.56 -4.89
CA LEU A 4 -7.54 -20.13 -4.75
C LEU A 4 -7.05 -19.62 -3.40
N PHE A 5 -6.26 -18.56 -3.43
CA PHE A 5 -5.76 -17.83 -2.28
C PHE A 5 -6.33 -16.40 -2.35
N GLN A 6 -6.93 -15.92 -1.28
CA GLN A 6 -7.57 -14.61 -1.27
C GLN A 6 -7.10 -13.78 -0.09
N TYR A 7 -6.77 -12.51 -0.35
CA TYR A 7 -6.50 -11.55 0.70
C TYR A 7 -7.77 -11.25 1.49
N PRO A 8 -7.67 -11.14 2.82
CA PRO A 8 -8.81 -10.75 3.63
C PRO A 8 -9.30 -9.35 3.23
N MET A 9 -10.59 -9.12 3.31
CA MET A 9 -11.18 -7.81 3.08
C MET A 9 -11.46 -7.18 4.44
N THR A 10 -10.54 -6.34 4.92
CA THR A 10 -10.62 -5.73 6.26
C THR A 10 -11.58 -4.55 6.29
N TYR A 11 -11.64 -3.80 5.19
CA TYR A 11 -12.51 -2.63 5.04
C TYR A 11 -13.38 -2.74 3.79
N PRO A 12 -14.54 -2.06 3.75
CA PRO A 12 -15.34 -1.97 2.53
C PRO A 12 -14.53 -1.38 1.37
N GLY A 13 -14.74 -1.88 0.14
CA GLY A 13 -13.97 -1.46 -1.04
C GLY A 13 -14.01 0.05 -1.27
N TRP A 14 -15.19 0.68 -1.11
CA TRP A 14 -15.32 2.13 -1.24
C TRP A 14 -14.44 2.92 -0.29
N TRP A 15 -14.19 2.41 0.93
CA TRP A 15 -13.31 3.05 1.90
C TRP A 15 -11.85 2.90 1.50
N LEU A 16 -11.45 1.71 1.05
CA LEU A 16 -10.09 1.46 0.55
C LEU A 16 -9.73 2.40 -0.60
N ASP A 17 -10.68 2.64 -1.51
CA ASP A 17 -10.47 3.49 -2.69
C ASP A 17 -10.55 4.99 -2.36
N SER A 18 -11.31 5.37 -1.34
CA SER A 18 -11.54 6.77 -0.96
C SER A 18 -10.60 7.29 0.13
N TYR A 19 -9.93 6.40 0.87
CA TYR A 19 -9.12 6.77 2.05
C TYR A 19 -8.10 7.86 1.75
N TYR A 20 -7.39 7.74 0.63
CA TYR A 20 -6.42 8.74 0.19
C TYR A 20 -7.05 10.13 0.02
N TYR A 21 -8.17 10.20 -0.67
CA TYR A 21 -8.85 11.46 -0.93
C TYR A 21 -9.44 12.07 0.33
N VAL A 22 -10.03 11.25 1.21
CA VAL A 22 -10.61 11.71 2.47
C VAL A 22 -9.54 12.31 3.39
N THR A 23 -8.42 11.62 3.58
CA THR A 23 -7.33 12.07 4.45
C THR A 23 -6.70 13.36 3.96
N TRP A 24 -6.44 13.49 2.66
CA TRP A 24 -5.91 14.72 2.07
C TRP A 24 -6.91 15.86 2.10
N THR A 25 -8.20 15.59 1.83
CA THR A 25 -9.25 16.62 1.92
C THR A 25 -9.35 17.18 3.34
N LEU A 26 -9.37 16.32 4.35
CA LEU A 26 -9.40 16.75 5.75
C LEU A 26 -8.17 17.57 6.14
N ALA A 27 -6.99 17.15 5.70
CA ALA A 27 -5.74 17.87 5.94
C ALA A 27 -5.74 19.25 5.29
N MET A 28 -6.21 19.36 4.05
CA MET A 28 -6.29 20.65 3.36
C MET A 28 -7.33 21.57 3.98
N LEU A 29 -8.48 21.05 4.42
CA LEU A 29 -9.48 21.83 5.15
C LEU A 29 -8.92 22.32 6.50
N PHE A 30 -8.21 21.48 7.22
CA PHE A 30 -7.53 21.86 8.46
C PHE A 30 -6.49 22.95 8.22
N LEU A 31 -5.66 22.80 7.19
CA LEU A 31 -4.64 23.77 6.82
C LEU A 31 -5.27 25.11 6.41
N ALA A 32 -6.26 25.09 5.51
CA ALA A 32 -6.94 26.28 5.04
C ALA A 32 -7.68 27.01 6.20
N GLY A 33 -8.37 26.27 7.05
CA GLY A 33 -9.05 26.82 8.23
C GLY A 33 -8.08 27.46 9.22
N GLY A 34 -6.97 26.79 9.51
CA GLY A 34 -5.93 27.31 10.37
C GLY A 34 -5.28 28.57 9.81
N TRP A 35 -4.89 28.58 8.54
CA TRP A 35 -4.35 29.78 7.90
C TRP A 35 -5.34 30.93 7.87
N ALA A 36 -6.61 30.68 7.51
CA ALA A 36 -7.66 31.68 7.54
C ALA A 36 -7.85 32.26 8.94
N PHE A 37 -7.85 31.41 9.99
CA PHE A 37 -7.93 31.84 11.36
C PHE A 37 -6.77 32.77 11.74
N PHE A 38 -5.53 32.37 11.47
CA PHE A 38 -4.35 33.20 11.80
C PHE A 38 -4.31 34.51 11.04
N TYR A 39 -4.72 34.55 9.77
CA TYR A 39 -4.73 35.77 8.99
C TYR A 39 -5.90 36.71 9.39
N ARG A 40 -7.10 36.17 9.59
CA ARG A 40 -8.29 36.98 9.91
C ARG A 40 -8.31 37.43 11.33
N PHE A 41 -7.89 36.60 12.28
CA PHE A 41 -7.91 36.87 13.71
C PHE A 41 -6.52 37.14 14.29
N GLY A 42 -5.55 37.39 13.44
CA GLY A 42 -4.16 37.63 13.83
C GLY A 42 -3.91 38.88 14.64
N LYS A 43 -4.90 39.77 14.76
CA LYS A 43 -5.08 40.74 15.87
C LYS A 43 -6.03 40.08 16.85
N PHE A 44 -5.50 39.33 17.79
CA PHE A 44 -6.31 38.81 18.89
C PHE A 44 -6.85 39.97 19.67
N SER A 45 -8.16 40.19 19.59
CA SER A 45 -8.88 41.24 20.33
C SER A 45 -8.83 41.05 21.85
N TYR A 46 -8.16 40.04 22.33
CA TYR A 46 -8.06 39.66 23.75
C TYR A 46 -6.75 40.10 24.42
N GLY A 47 -6.03 41.06 23.88
CA GLY A 47 -4.86 41.65 24.54
C GLY A 47 -3.61 40.75 24.63
N VAL A 48 -3.64 39.56 24.07
CA VAL A 48 -2.47 38.69 23.98
C VAL A 48 -1.90 38.84 22.58
N ASP A 49 -0.87 39.66 22.43
CA ASP A 49 -0.10 39.71 21.19
C ASP A 49 0.91 38.56 21.18
N PHE A 50 0.54 37.48 20.52
CA PHE A 50 1.54 36.48 20.15
C PHE A 50 2.46 37.14 19.13
N GLY A 51 3.68 37.48 19.53
CA GLY A 51 4.67 38.06 18.66
C GLY A 51 4.81 37.28 17.36
N CYS A 52 5.26 37.91 16.30
CA CYS A 52 5.41 37.33 14.95
C CYS A 52 6.11 35.95 14.97
N PHE A 53 7.07 35.77 15.86
CA PHE A 53 7.80 34.49 16.04
C PHE A 53 6.87 33.34 16.40
N TRP A 54 5.99 33.49 17.39
CA TRP A 54 5.09 32.45 17.83
C TRP A 54 4.02 32.11 16.78
N LYS A 55 3.50 33.11 16.09
CA LYS A 55 2.53 32.92 14.99
C LYS A 55 3.17 32.11 13.86
N THR A 56 4.38 32.47 13.46
CA THR A 56 5.12 31.75 12.43
C THR A 56 5.44 30.31 12.86
N THR A 57 5.90 30.11 14.07
CA THR A 57 6.20 28.79 14.62
C THR A 57 4.96 27.88 14.61
N LEU A 58 3.82 28.37 15.09
CA LEU A 58 2.56 27.62 15.08
C LEU A 58 2.10 27.29 13.66
N LEU A 59 2.20 28.23 12.71
CA LEU A 59 1.87 27.97 11.31
C LEU A 59 2.77 26.91 10.69
N VAL A 60 4.08 26.95 10.98
CA VAL A 60 5.02 25.94 10.50
C VAL A 60 4.68 24.56 11.07
N ILE A 61 4.46 24.45 12.37
CA ILE A 61 4.08 23.19 13.02
C ILE A 61 2.78 22.65 12.42
N MET A 62 1.75 23.48 12.30
CA MET A 62 0.46 23.10 11.75
C MET A 62 0.58 22.64 10.29
N THR A 63 1.37 23.35 9.47
CA THR A 63 1.61 22.99 8.08
C THR A 63 2.35 21.65 7.98
N THR A 64 3.36 21.45 8.84
CA THR A 64 4.13 20.19 8.88
C THR A 64 3.22 19.01 9.24
N ILE A 65 2.35 19.17 10.25
CA ILE A 65 1.39 18.12 10.65
C ILE A 65 0.37 17.85 9.53
N ALA A 66 -0.17 18.92 8.91
CA ALA A 66 -1.18 18.81 7.86
C ALA A 66 -0.66 18.12 6.59
N LEU A 67 0.61 18.29 6.26
CA LEU A 67 1.24 17.65 5.08
C LEU A 67 1.89 16.31 5.43
N GLY A 68 2.56 16.23 6.56
CA GLY A 68 3.26 15.01 6.98
C GLY A 68 2.34 13.90 7.49
N GLY A 69 1.28 14.26 8.19
CA GLY A 69 0.31 13.31 8.75
C GLY A 69 -0.34 12.44 7.67
N PRO A 70 -1.05 13.02 6.69
CA PRO A 70 -1.67 12.25 5.61
C PRO A 70 -0.67 11.42 4.82
N SER A 71 0.51 11.97 4.53
CA SER A 71 1.56 11.24 3.82
C SER A 71 1.96 9.97 4.56
N TYR A 72 2.24 10.06 5.86
CA TYR A 72 2.59 8.91 6.68
C TYR A 72 1.45 7.89 6.78
N TYR A 73 0.24 8.34 7.14
CA TYR A 73 -0.90 7.44 7.34
C TYR A 73 -1.37 6.78 6.05
N ASN A 74 -1.36 7.51 4.93
CA ASN A 74 -1.69 6.92 3.62
C ASN A 74 -0.67 5.86 3.20
N THR A 75 0.62 6.14 3.37
CA THR A 75 1.67 5.16 3.04
C THR A 75 1.51 3.90 3.87
N LYS A 76 1.27 4.05 5.18
CA LYS A 76 1.03 2.92 6.08
C LYS A 76 -0.25 2.16 5.71
N PHE A 77 -1.34 2.84 5.48
CA PHE A 77 -2.62 2.24 5.12
C PHE A 77 -2.54 1.45 3.80
N VAL A 78 -1.93 2.04 2.77
CA VAL A 78 -1.73 1.35 1.48
C VAL A 78 -0.81 0.15 1.63
N ALA A 79 0.22 0.25 2.46
CA ALA A 79 1.12 -0.87 2.72
C ALA A 79 0.43 -2.06 3.39
N GLU A 80 -0.48 -1.79 4.33
CA GLU A 80 -1.20 -2.81 5.10
C GLU A 80 -2.44 -3.34 4.35
N HIS A 81 -3.16 -2.50 3.61
CA HIS A 81 -4.48 -2.80 3.03
C HIS A 81 -4.57 -2.68 1.50
N GLY A 82 -3.48 -2.33 0.82
CA GLY A 82 -3.47 -2.15 -0.63
C GLY A 82 -3.88 -3.41 -1.41
N ASN A 83 -3.63 -4.59 -0.84
CA ASN A 83 -3.94 -5.88 -1.45
C ASN A 83 -5.27 -6.48 -0.97
N ASP A 84 -5.99 -5.83 -0.04
CA ASP A 84 -7.25 -6.34 0.49
C ASP A 84 -8.24 -6.63 -0.65
N GLY A 85 -8.85 -7.82 -0.61
CA GLY A 85 -9.79 -8.29 -1.62
C GLY A 85 -9.17 -8.82 -2.91
N ASN A 86 -7.85 -8.74 -3.09
CA ASN A 86 -7.15 -9.35 -4.22
C ASN A 86 -7.11 -10.88 -4.06
N SER A 87 -6.91 -11.59 -5.15
CA SER A 87 -6.82 -13.05 -5.15
C SER A 87 -5.73 -13.57 -6.07
N VAL A 88 -5.21 -14.74 -5.71
CA VAL A 88 -4.24 -15.48 -6.50
C VAL A 88 -4.79 -16.88 -6.74
N ALA A 89 -4.97 -17.26 -7.98
CA ALA A 89 -5.37 -18.60 -8.38
C ALA A 89 -4.17 -19.34 -8.98
N LEU A 90 -3.83 -20.48 -8.40
CA LEU A 90 -2.77 -21.36 -8.89
C LEU A 90 -3.39 -22.58 -9.57
N SER A 91 -3.25 -22.66 -10.88
CA SER A 91 -3.64 -23.80 -11.73
C SER A 91 -2.43 -24.67 -12.01
N PRO A 92 -2.61 -25.89 -12.59
CA PRO A 92 -1.48 -26.76 -12.93
C PRO A 92 -0.47 -26.17 -13.90
N ASP A 93 -0.91 -25.26 -14.76
CA ASP A 93 -0.13 -24.69 -15.87
C ASP A 93 0.14 -23.18 -15.75
N ARG A 94 -0.60 -22.49 -14.86
CA ARG A 94 -0.55 -21.05 -14.78
C ARG A 94 -0.87 -20.51 -13.38
N ILE A 95 -0.41 -19.29 -13.12
CA ILE A 95 -0.79 -18.46 -11.97
C ILE A 95 -1.55 -17.25 -12.46
N GLU A 96 -2.70 -16.96 -11.86
CA GLU A 96 -3.53 -15.79 -12.14
C GLU A 96 -3.65 -14.93 -10.89
N TYR A 97 -3.28 -13.66 -10.99
CA TYR A 97 -3.52 -12.65 -9.98
C TYR A 97 -4.68 -11.78 -10.42
N ARG A 98 -5.66 -11.61 -9.54
CA ARG A 98 -6.81 -10.75 -9.76
C ARG A 98 -6.86 -9.67 -8.70
N ASN A 99 -6.80 -8.42 -9.15
CA ASN A 99 -7.05 -7.26 -8.30
C ASN A 99 -8.56 -7.15 -8.00
N ARG A 100 -8.92 -6.57 -6.84
CA ARG A 100 -10.32 -6.30 -6.47
C ARG A 100 -11.07 -5.45 -7.52
N ASN A 101 -10.36 -4.61 -8.27
CA ASN A 101 -10.92 -3.77 -9.34
C ASN A 101 -11.17 -4.52 -10.65
N GLY A 102 -10.91 -5.85 -10.68
CA GLY A 102 -11.14 -6.69 -11.85
C GLY A 102 -9.98 -6.82 -12.82
N GLU A 103 -8.87 -6.09 -12.59
CA GLU A 103 -7.64 -6.28 -13.36
C GLU A 103 -7.05 -7.66 -13.10
N LYS A 104 -6.59 -8.29 -14.17
CA LYS A 104 -6.01 -9.63 -14.11
C LYS A 104 -4.62 -9.64 -14.71
N LYS A 105 -3.70 -10.31 -14.02
CA LYS A 105 -2.39 -10.71 -14.56
C LYS A 105 -2.30 -12.22 -14.54
N MET A 106 -1.82 -12.80 -15.63
CA MET A 106 -1.68 -14.25 -15.77
C MET A 106 -0.31 -14.59 -16.32
N PHE A 107 0.36 -15.55 -15.69
CA PHE A 107 1.63 -16.10 -16.17
C PHE A 107 1.52 -17.62 -16.29
N LEU A 108 2.11 -18.17 -17.34
CA LEU A 108 2.32 -19.61 -17.45
C LEU A 108 3.47 -19.99 -16.51
N LEU A 109 3.35 -21.12 -15.82
CA LEU A 109 4.39 -21.57 -14.89
C LEU A 109 5.75 -21.76 -15.54
N LYS A 110 5.78 -22.20 -16.80
CA LYS A 110 7.00 -22.37 -17.61
C LYS A 110 7.74 -21.05 -17.90
N ASP A 111 7.04 -19.92 -17.87
CA ASP A 111 7.59 -18.59 -18.18
C ASP A 111 8.13 -17.90 -16.93
N ILE A 112 7.94 -18.49 -15.74
CA ILE A 112 8.45 -17.95 -14.48
C ILE A 112 9.97 -18.19 -14.42
N VAL A 113 10.70 -17.10 -14.32
CA VAL A 113 12.18 -17.10 -14.31
C VAL A 113 12.77 -16.92 -12.92
N SER A 114 12.06 -16.30 -12.00
CA SER A 114 12.54 -16.12 -10.62
C SER A 114 11.41 -15.81 -9.65
N ILE A 115 11.61 -16.23 -8.40
CA ILE A 115 10.78 -15.89 -7.25
C ILE A 115 11.72 -15.34 -6.19
N TYR A 116 11.52 -14.09 -5.76
CA TYR A 116 12.38 -13.49 -4.75
C TYR A 116 11.65 -12.55 -3.82
N GLN A 117 12.11 -12.48 -2.59
CA GLN A 117 11.63 -11.54 -1.59
C GLN A 117 12.44 -10.26 -1.66
N GLU A 118 11.77 -9.13 -1.52
CA GLU A 118 12.41 -7.82 -1.38
C GLU A 118 13.27 -7.76 -0.11
N SER A 119 14.49 -7.22 -0.22
CA SER A 119 15.43 -7.13 0.89
C SER A 119 15.11 -6.02 1.91
N VAL A 120 13.94 -5.39 1.81
CA VAL A 120 13.52 -4.31 2.70
C VAL A 120 12.99 -4.89 4.00
N THR A 121 13.65 -4.56 5.12
CA THR A 121 13.31 -5.04 6.47
C THR A 121 12.34 -4.13 7.22
N TYR A 122 11.90 -3.03 6.62
CA TYR A 122 10.97 -2.08 7.23
C TYR A 122 9.52 -2.40 6.93
N ASN A 123 8.64 -2.16 7.95
CA ASN A 123 7.21 -2.04 7.70
C ASN A 123 6.94 -1.30 6.39
N PRO A 124 6.51 -1.93 5.36
CA PRO A 124 5.36 -2.84 5.20
C PRO A 124 5.75 -4.32 5.17
N PRO A 125 4.76 -5.23 5.14
CA PRO A 125 5.03 -6.66 5.02
C PRO A 125 5.92 -6.96 3.81
N PRO A 126 6.86 -7.92 3.92
CA PRO A 126 7.79 -8.22 2.85
C PRO A 126 7.04 -8.60 1.57
N LYS A 127 7.45 -8.00 0.47
CA LYS A 127 6.91 -8.28 -0.85
C LYS A 127 7.69 -9.40 -1.51
N ILE A 128 6.98 -10.34 -2.10
CA ILE A 128 7.55 -11.41 -2.88
C ILE A 128 7.15 -11.20 -4.33
N PHE A 129 8.14 -11.13 -5.18
CA PHE A 129 7.97 -10.93 -6.61
C PHE A 129 8.08 -12.28 -7.34
N ILE A 130 7.04 -12.62 -8.06
CA ILE A 130 7.01 -13.76 -8.99
C ILE A 130 7.20 -13.16 -10.38
N VAL A 131 8.40 -13.33 -10.94
CA VAL A 131 8.80 -12.71 -12.20
C VAL A 131 8.66 -13.70 -13.32
N ALA A 132 7.94 -13.32 -14.37
CA ALA A 132 7.83 -14.08 -15.61
C ALA A 132 8.41 -13.30 -16.79
N ASN A 133 8.90 -14.04 -17.76
CA ASN A 133 9.36 -13.50 -19.04
C ASN A 133 8.35 -13.89 -20.13
N ASN A 134 7.51 -12.94 -20.53
CA ASN A 134 6.53 -13.15 -21.57
C ASN A 134 6.97 -12.39 -22.84
N ALA A 135 7.31 -13.14 -23.89
CA ALA A 135 7.75 -12.59 -25.20
C ALA A 135 8.89 -11.55 -25.11
N GLY A 136 9.84 -11.75 -24.19
CA GLY A 136 10.99 -10.83 -24.00
C GLY A 136 10.72 -9.66 -23.05
N LEU A 137 9.48 -9.49 -22.59
CA LEU A 137 9.12 -8.50 -21.58
C LEU A 137 9.07 -9.19 -20.21
N ARG A 138 9.79 -8.63 -19.24
CA ARG A 138 9.70 -9.06 -17.83
C ARG A 138 8.54 -8.36 -17.17
N ASP A 139 7.63 -9.14 -16.59
CA ASP A 139 6.55 -8.64 -15.74
C ASP A 139 6.52 -9.43 -14.44
N SER A 140 5.86 -8.90 -13.42
CA SER A 140 5.81 -9.53 -12.10
C SER A 140 4.42 -9.50 -11.48
N ILE A 141 4.12 -10.53 -10.71
CA ILE A 141 3.04 -10.57 -9.74
C ILE A 141 3.68 -10.38 -8.37
N THR A 142 3.09 -9.50 -7.56
CA THR A 142 3.55 -9.22 -6.20
C THR A 142 2.61 -9.85 -5.19
N VAL A 143 3.17 -10.64 -4.28
CA VAL A 143 2.46 -11.26 -3.15
C VAL A 143 3.10 -10.76 -1.86
N THR A 144 2.30 -10.53 -0.84
CA THR A 144 2.77 -10.11 0.48
C THR A 144 2.52 -11.21 1.51
N GLU A 145 3.49 -11.43 2.39
CA GLU A 145 3.38 -12.32 3.55
C GLU A 145 3.14 -11.50 4.83
N GLY A 146 2.72 -12.17 5.91
CA GLY A 146 2.57 -11.58 7.23
C GLY A 146 1.12 -11.28 7.63
N LYS A 147 0.94 -10.48 8.67
CA LYS A 147 -0.37 -10.25 9.33
C LYS A 147 -1.45 -9.70 8.38
N HIS A 148 -1.07 -8.84 7.44
CA HIS A 148 -1.95 -8.26 6.42
C HIS A 148 -1.64 -8.83 5.02
N GLY A 149 -0.89 -9.91 4.95
CA GLY A 149 -0.53 -10.60 3.72
C GLY A 149 -1.54 -11.64 3.28
N LEU A 150 -1.15 -12.38 2.23
CA LEU A 150 -1.95 -13.47 1.70
C LEU A 150 -1.98 -14.65 2.70
N PRO A 151 -3.16 -15.11 3.16
CA PRO A 151 -3.25 -16.31 3.97
C PRO A 151 -2.69 -17.52 3.23
N ASN A 152 -1.88 -18.32 3.93
CA ASN A 152 -1.20 -19.48 3.35
C ASN A 152 -0.26 -19.15 2.16
N ALA A 153 0.36 -17.96 2.17
CA ALA A 153 1.34 -17.57 1.17
C ALA A 153 2.49 -18.59 1.07
N ASP A 154 2.94 -19.13 2.20
CA ASP A 154 3.98 -20.18 2.23
C ASP A 154 3.58 -21.43 1.41
N LYS A 155 2.32 -21.84 1.50
CA LYS A 155 1.81 -22.98 0.71
C LYS A 155 1.79 -22.62 -0.78
N LEU A 156 1.35 -21.42 -1.13
CA LEU A 156 1.38 -20.95 -2.52
C LEU A 156 2.80 -20.97 -3.06
N LEU A 157 3.75 -20.40 -2.32
CA LEU A 157 5.14 -20.25 -2.75
C LEU A 157 5.86 -21.59 -2.82
N SER A 158 5.65 -22.49 -1.86
CA SER A 158 6.24 -23.84 -1.89
C SER A 158 5.72 -24.65 -3.08
N THR A 159 4.41 -24.64 -3.31
CA THR A 159 3.81 -25.33 -4.47
C THR A 159 4.29 -24.71 -5.79
N LEU A 160 4.46 -23.39 -5.84
CA LEU A 160 4.96 -22.70 -7.02
C LEU A 160 6.42 -23.05 -7.28
N ALA A 161 7.27 -23.05 -6.24
CA ALA A 161 8.68 -23.43 -6.34
C ALA A 161 8.84 -24.88 -6.80
N GLU A 162 8.04 -25.80 -6.28
CA GLU A 162 8.04 -27.21 -6.70
C GLU A 162 7.66 -27.37 -8.18
N ARG A 163 6.62 -26.69 -8.64
CA ARG A 163 6.12 -26.81 -10.01
C ARG A 163 6.99 -26.10 -11.05
N THR A 164 7.66 -25.00 -10.67
CA THR A 164 8.51 -24.22 -11.60
C THR A 164 9.98 -24.60 -11.53
N GLY A 165 10.39 -25.33 -10.48
CA GLY A 165 11.81 -25.60 -10.20
C GLY A 165 12.59 -24.36 -9.75
N GLN A 166 11.92 -23.24 -9.49
CA GLN A 166 12.54 -21.98 -9.07
C GLN A 166 12.43 -21.82 -7.55
N PRO A 167 13.56 -21.86 -6.82
CA PRO A 167 13.51 -21.66 -5.37
C PRO A 167 13.14 -20.21 -5.03
N VAL A 168 12.43 -20.04 -3.92
CA VAL A 168 12.14 -18.70 -3.37
C VAL A 168 13.44 -18.15 -2.76
N LYS A 169 14.00 -17.13 -3.38
CA LYS A 169 15.20 -16.45 -2.89
C LYS A 169 14.76 -15.45 -1.80
N ARG A 170 15.21 -15.70 -0.58
CA ARG A 170 15.05 -14.77 0.54
C ARG A 170 16.39 -14.08 0.82
N PRO A 171 16.42 -12.79 1.28
CA PRO A 171 17.65 -12.07 1.60
C PRO A 171 18.37 -12.65 2.81
#